data_d062f37cfd493292472112495b8449a3
#
_entry.id   d062f37cfd493292472112495b8449a3
#
_cell.length_a   1.000
_cell.length_b   1.000
_cell.length_c   1.000
_cell.angle_alpha   90.00
_cell.angle_beta   90.00
_cell.angle_gamma   90.00
#
_symmetry.space_group_name_H-M   'P 1'
#
loop_
_entity.id
_entity.type
_entity.pdbx_description
1 polymer ?
#
loop_
_entity_poly.entity_id
_entity_poly.type
_entity_poly.pdbx_seq_one_letter_code
_entity_poly.pdbx_strand_id
1 'polypeptide(L)'
;MTDNQYAICVTEAQNYTDRDAYISDLSLSPMWGDLPDDDIPQARIEQIGIIYDAVHRSIKQIAADAGMSVRAMAIRFCIPQRTVEGWCCIGESARQCPIYTRLMMQECLGMLTR
;
A
#
# COMPACT_ATOMS: atom_id res chain seq x y z
N MET A 1 -5.59 -9.77 -10.68
CA MET A 1 -5.81 -8.40 -11.25
C MET A 1 -4.68 -8.07 -12.22
N THR A 2 -5.00 -7.28 -13.22
CA THR A 2 -4.01 -6.81 -14.20
C THR A 2 -3.15 -5.68 -13.60
N ASP A 3 -2.03 -5.36 -14.26
CA ASP A 3 -1.19 -4.24 -13.85
C ASP A 3 -1.95 -2.91 -13.91
N ASN A 4 -2.80 -2.73 -14.93
CA ASN A 4 -3.63 -1.53 -15.04
C ASN A 4 -4.65 -1.43 -13.90
N GLN A 5 -5.30 -2.52 -13.55
CA GLN A 5 -6.24 -2.57 -12.42
C GLN A 5 -5.53 -2.26 -11.11
N TYR A 6 -4.35 -2.81 -10.89
CA TYR A 6 -3.53 -2.53 -9.73
C TYR A 6 -3.17 -1.04 -9.65
N ALA A 7 -2.71 -0.46 -10.76
CA ALA A 7 -2.36 0.96 -10.82
C ALA A 7 -3.55 1.87 -10.50
N ILE A 8 -4.74 1.53 -10.97
CA ILE A 8 -5.97 2.26 -10.66
C ILE A 8 -6.28 2.17 -9.17
N CYS A 9 -6.19 0.97 -8.60
CA CYS A 9 -6.43 0.78 -7.17
C CYS A 9 -5.47 1.60 -6.30
N VAL A 10 -4.19 1.64 -6.66
CA VAL A 10 -3.18 2.42 -5.93
C VAL A 10 -3.46 3.92 -6.05
N THR A 11 -3.75 4.39 -7.25
CA THR A 11 -4.02 5.82 -7.50
C THR A 11 -5.26 6.28 -6.74
N GLU A 12 -6.34 5.52 -6.80
CA GLU A 12 -7.58 5.85 -6.11
C GLU A 12 -7.44 5.77 -4.58
N ALA A 13 -6.67 4.82 -4.06
CA ALA A 13 -6.45 4.69 -2.63
C ALA A 13 -5.86 5.95 -1.99
N GLN A 14 -5.11 6.74 -2.74
CA GLN A 14 -4.52 7.99 -2.27
C GLN A 14 -5.57 9.07 -2.01
N ASN A 15 -6.75 8.94 -2.62
CA ASN A 15 -7.83 9.93 -2.53
C ASN A 15 -8.87 9.59 -1.45
N TYR A 16 -8.74 8.44 -0.80
CA TYR A 16 -9.69 7.99 0.22
C TYR A 16 -9.06 8.01 1.60
N THR A 17 -9.84 8.46 2.58
CA THR A 17 -9.48 8.40 4.00
C THR A 17 -10.30 7.35 4.75
N ASP A 18 -11.36 6.83 4.13
CA ASP A 18 -12.22 5.79 4.68
C ASP A 18 -12.02 4.49 3.89
N ARG A 19 -11.51 3.47 4.57
CA ARG A 19 -11.22 2.17 3.97
C ARG A 19 -12.49 1.50 3.40
N ASP A 20 -13.58 1.54 4.14
CA ASP A 20 -14.83 0.88 3.73
C ASP A 20 -15.44 1.57 2.50
N ALA A 21 -15.42 2.89 2.45
CA ALA A 21 -15.86 3.65 1.28
C ALA A 21 -15.03 3.32 0.05
N TYR A 22 -13.71 3.24 0.21
CA TYR A 22 -12.80 2.85 -0.88
C TYR A 22 -13.12 1.46 -1.40
N ILE A 23 -13.25 0.47 -0.52
CA ILE A 23 -13.54 -0.91 -0.91
C ILE A 23 -14.87 -0.99 -1.64
N SER A 24 -15.92 -0.34 -1.13
CA SER A 24 -17.23 -0.31 -1.77
C SER A 24 -17.17 0.26 -3.17
N ASP A 25 -16.52 1.40 -3.34
CA ASP A 25 -16.46 2.09 -4.63
C ASP A 25 -15.62 1.32 -5.64
N LEU A 26 -14.44 0.85 -5.23
CA LEU A 26 -13.53 0.15 -6.14
C LEU A 26 -14.03 -1.24 -6.52
N SER A 27 -14.70 -1.94 -5.60
CA SER A 27 -15.23 -3.28 -5.90
C SER A 27 -16.34 -3.25 -6.96
N LEU A 28 -17.03 -2.11 -7.09
CA LEU A 28 -18.10 -1.90 -8.07
C LEU A 28 -17.62 -1.21 -9.35
N SER A 29 -16.33 -0.95 -9.48
CA SER A 29 -15.78 -0.25 -10.64
C SER A 29 -16.00 -1.03 -11.94
N PRO A 30 -16.34 -0.33 -13.04
CA PRO A 30 -16.48 -0.97 -14.36
C PRO A 30 -15.20 -1.64 -14.87
N MET A 31 -14.03 -1.32 -14.29
CA MET A 31 -12.75 -1.88 -14.75
C MET A 31 -12.67 -3.41 -14.61
N TRP A 32 -13.53 -4.02 -13.77
CA TRP A 32 -13.55 -5.46 -13.56
C TRP A 32 -14.30 -6.21 -14.67
N GLY A 33 -15.10 -5.50 -15.48
CA GLY A 33 -15.88 -6.10 -16.56
C GLY A 33 -17.08 -6.91 -16.10
N ASP A 34 -17.53 -6.71 -14.87
CA ASP A 34 -18.69 -7.41 -14.32
C ASP A 34 -20.00 -6.96 -14.98
N LEU A 35 -20.94 -7.88 -15.07
CA LEU A 35 -22.32 -7.58 -15.45
C LEU A 35 -23.11 -7.09 -14.20
N PRO A 36 -24.21 -6.32 -14.39
CA PRO A 36 -24.93 -5.74 -13.26
C PRO A 36 -25.44 -6.74 -12.20
N ASP A 37 -25.69 -7.97 -12.59
CA ASP A 37 -26.21 -9.02 -11.71
C ASP A 37 -25.12 -9.94 -11.14
N ASP A 38 -23.86 -9.71 -11.47
CA ASP A 38 -22.76 -10.54 -10.99
C ASP A 38 -22.46 -10.26 -9.51
N ASP A 39 -22.19 -11.33 -8.76
CA ASP A 39 -21.70 -11.20 -7.40
C ASP A 39 -20.24 -10.74 -7.40
N ILE A 40 -19.88 -9.93 -6.41
CA ILE A 40 -18.50 -9.47 -6.24
C ILE A 40 -17.68 -10.56 -5.55
N PRO A 41 -16.60 -11.07 -6.18
CA PRO A 41 -15.77 -12.10 -5.54
C PRO A 41 -15.15 -11.60 -4.24
N GLN A 42 -15.19 -12.41 -3.19
CA GLN A 42 -14.59 -12.07 -1.90
C GLN A 42 -13.08 -11.83 -2.02
N ALA A 43 -12.40 -12.58 -2.87
CA ALA A 43 -10.96 -12.41 -3.12
C ALA A 43 -10.63 -10.99 -3.65
N ARG A 44 -11.51 -10.42 -4.47
CA ARG A 44 -11.35 -9.04 -4.96
C ARG A 44 -11.45 -8.03 -3.81
N ILE A 45 -12.44 -8.19 -2.95
CA ILE A 45 -12.64 -7.31 -1.78
C ILE A 45 -11.42 -7.35 -0.88
N GLU A 46 -10.91 -8.53 -0.59
CA GLU A 46 -9.71 -8.71 0.25
C GLU A 46 -8.49 -8.06 -0.38
N GLN A 47 -8.27 -8.25 -1.67
CA GLN A 47 -7.12 -7.68 -2.37
C GLN A 47 -7.18 -6.16 -2.43
N ILE A 48 -8.34 -5.59 -2.70
CA ILE A 48 -8.56 -4.13 -2.68
C ILE A 48 -8.21 -3.56 -1.29
N GLY A 49 -8.65 -4.25 -0.23
CA GLY A 49 -8.34 -3.86 1.15
C GLY A 49 -6.84 -3.90 1.45
N ILE A 50 -6.14 -4.94 1.00
CA ILE A 50 -4.69 -5.07 1.15
C ILE A 50 -3.97 -3.92 0.46
N ILE A 51 -4.40 -3.54 -0.74
CA ILE A 51 -3.80 -2.42 -1.48
C ILE A 51 -4.03 -1.11 -0.74
N TYR A 52 -5.23 -0.87 -0.23
CA TYR A 52 -5.52 0.32 0.57
C TYR A 52 -4.58 0.41 1.78
N ASP A 53 -4.47 -0.66 2.53
CA ASP A 53 -3.61 -0.73 3.71
C ASP A 53 -2.14 -0.46 3.34
N ALA A 54 -1.67 -1.05 2.23
CA ALA A 54 -0.30 -0.86 1.76
C ALA A 54 -0.01 0.59 1.37
N VAL A 55 -0.96 1.27 0.70
CA VAL A 55 -0.82 2.68 0.30
C VAL A 55 -0.75 3.60 1.51
N HIS A 56 -1.52 3.29 2.56
CA HIS A 56 -1.60 4.13 3.77
C HIS A 56 -0.60 3.74 4.87
N ARG A 57 0.13 2.64 4.70
CA ARG A 57 1.10 2.19 5.71
C ARG A 57 2.38 3.02 5.63
N SER A 58 2.78 3.61 6.75
CA SER A 58 4.03 4.39 6.84
C SER A 58 5.25 3.46 6.88
N ILE A 59 6.45 4.02 6.62
CA ILE A 59 7.71 3.27 6.76
C ILE A 59 7.84 2.71 8.18
N LYS A 60 7.48 3.50 9.18
CA LYS A 60 7.54 3.06 10.57
C LYS A 60 6.65 1.85 10.82
N GLN A 61 5.44 1.84 10.25
CA GLN A 61 4.52 0.70 10.36
C GLN A 61 5.02 -0.51 9.58
N ILE A 62 5.59 -0.31 8.40
CA ILE A 62 6.18 -1.39 7.60
C ILE A 62 7.29 -2.07 8.39
N ALA A 63 8.19 -1.31 8.98
CA ALA A 63 9.27 -1.84 9.81
C ALA A 63 8.74 -2.60 11.02
N ALA A 64 7.77 -2.02 11.74
CA ALA A 64 7.16 -2.64 12.92
C ALA A 64 6.47 -3.97 12.56
N ASP A 65 5.69 -3.99 11.49
CA ASP A 65 4.95 -5.19 11.06
C ASP A 65 5.90 -6.28 10.55
N ALA A 66 7.05 -5.89 9.97
CA ALA A 66 8.07 -6.83 9.54
C ALA A 66 9.01 -7.27 10.68
N GLY A 67 8.87 -6.69 11.87
CA GLY A 67 9.75 -6.97 13.01
C GLY A 67 11.18 -6.47 12.80
N MET A 68 11.35 -5.38 12.06
CA MET A 68 12.66 -4.85 11.68
C MET A 68 12.90 -3.48 12.31
N SER A 69 14.16 -3.25 12.76
CA SER A 69 14.59 -1.93 13.17
C SER A 69 14.82 -1.02 11.94
N VAL A 70 14.94 0.29 12.18
CA VAL A 70 15.32 1.26 11.14
C VAL A 70 16.64 0.84 10.47
N ARG A 71 17.62 0.42 11.27
CA ARG A 71 18.92 -0.05 10.76
C ARG A 71 18.75 -1.29 9.87
N ALA A 72 17.94 -2.25 10.31
CA ALA A 72 17.68 -3.46 9.55
C ALA A 72 17.02 -3.15 8.21
N MET A 73 16.05 -2.23 8.19
CA MET A 73 15.41 -1.75 6.96
C MET A 73 16.43 -1.11 6.01
N ALA A 74 17.29 -0.24 6.54
CA ALA A 74 18.33 0.42 5.75
C ALA A 74 19.27 -0.61 5.09
N ILE A 75 19.69 -1.61 5.85
CA ILE A 75 20.58 -2.68 5.34
C ILE A 75 19.85 -3.53 4.30
N ARG A 76 18.63 -3.93 4.60
CA ARG A 76 17.82 -4.80 3.71
C ARG A 76 17.63 -4.19 2.33
N PHE A 77 17.35 -2.90 2.26
CA PHE A 77 17.02 -2.20 1.03
C PHE A 77 18.16 -1.33 0.49
N CYS A 78 19.34 -1.42 1.10
CA CYS A 78 20.51 -0.66 0.68
C CYS A 78 20.26 0.85 0.63
N ILE A 79 19.55 1.36 1.63
CA ILE A 79 19.21 2.77 1.77
C ILE A 79 20.05 3.35 2.91
N PRO A 80 20.57 4.60 2.77
CA PRO A 80 21.24 5.24 3.90
C PRO A 80 20.33 5.28 5.13
N GLN A 81 20.88 4.90 6.29
CA GLN A 81 20.09 4.87 7.53
C GLN A 81 19.45 6.23 7.84
N ARG A 82 20.18 7.31 7.58
CA ARG A 82 19.68 8.68 7.76
C ARG A 82 18.41 8.94 6.95
N THR A 83 18.33 8.41 5.74
CA THR A 83 17.14 8.55 4.89
C THR A 83 15.95 7.83 5.49
N VAL A 84 16.14 6.60 5.96
CA VAL A 84 15.06 5.82 6.61
C VAL A 84 14.61 6.52 7.91
N GLU A 85 15.55 7.01 8.70
CA GLU A 85 15.24 7.80 9.90
C GLU A 85 14.40 9.03 9.57
N GLY A 86 14.73 9.74 8.50
CA GLY A 86 13.97 10.90 8.03
C GLY A 86 12.53 10.54 7.67
N TRP A 87 12.30 9.37 7.10
CA TRP A 87 10.96 8.89 6.77
C TRP A 87 10.14 8.49 8.01
N CYS A 88 10.81 8.16 9.11
CA CYS A 88 10.16 7.79 10.37
C CYS A 88 9.95 8.98 11.30
N CYS A 89 10.50 10.16 11.00
CA CYS A 89 10.36 11.35 11.81
C CYS A 89 8.95 11.93 11.71
N ILE A 90 8.57 12.70 12.75
CA ILE A 90 7.31 13.43 12.80
C ILE A 90 7.65 14.91 12.91
N GLY A 91 6.90 15.79 12.23
CA GLY A 91 7.04 17.24 12.30
C GLY A 91 7.80 17.84 11.12
N GLU A 92 8.40 19.01 11.31
CA GLU A 92 9.00 19.81 10.23
C GLU A 92 10.19 19.13 9.56
N SER A 93 10.93 18.28 10.27
CA SER A 93 12.05 17.53 9.72
C SER A 93 11.63 16.22 9.05
N ALA A 94 10.35 15.89 9.08
CA ALA A 94 9.85 14.67 8.46
C ALA A 94 9.96 14.75 6.93
N ARG A 95 10.39 13.65 6.33
CA ARG A 95 10.42 13.49 4.88
C ARG A 95 9.44 12.40 4.48
N GLN A 96 8.78 12.57 3.35
CA GLN A 96 7.86 11.55 2.85
C GLN A 96 8.61 10.55 1.98
N CYS A 97 8.46 9.27 2.33
CA CYS A 97 8.87 8.20 1.44
C CYS A 97 7.90 8.13 0.26
N PRO A 98 8.38 8.10 -0.98
CA PRO A 98 7.52 7.92 -2.14
C PRO A 98 6.67 6.66 -2.02
N ILE A 99 5.42 6.74 -2.50
CA ILE A 99 4.49 5.60 -2.45
C ILE A 99 5.05 4.39 -3.17
N TYR A 100 5.65 4.57 -4.34
CA TYR A 100 6.23 3.45 -5.09
C TYR A 100 7.32 2.72 -4.32
N THR A 101 8.13 3.45 -3.55
CA THR A 101 9.17 2.84 -2.70
C THR A 101 8.54 2.00 -1.59
N ARG A 102 7.52 2.54 -0.92
CA ARG A 102 6.81 1.80 0.14
C ARG A 102 6.12 0.55 -0.38
N LEU A 103 5.51 0.63 -1.57
CA LEU A 103 4.87 -0.52 -2.20
C LEU A 103 5.89 -1.60 -2.57
N MET A 104 7.02 -1.22 -3.14
CA MET A 104 8.10 -2.16 -3.48
C MET A 104 8.66 -2.85 -2.24
N MET A 105 8.87 -2.12 -1.16
CA MET A 105 9.32 -2.69 0.11
C MET A 105 8.32 -3.72 0.64
N GLN A 106 7.04 -3.41 0.61
CA GLN A 106 6.00 -4.30 1.09
C GLN A 106 5.88 -5.57 0.23
N GLU A 107 6.05 -5.46 -1.07
CA GLU A 107 6.13 -6.64 -1.95
C GLU A 107 7.32 -7.52 -1.58
N CYS A 108 8.50 -6.92 -1.38
CA CYS A 108 9.72 -7.66 -0.99
C CYS A 108 9.56 -8.34 0.37
N LEU A 109 8.82 -7.75 1.29
CA LEU A 109 8.60 -8.29 2.63
C LEU A 109 7.40 -9.24 2.72
N GLY A 110 6.74 -9.51 1.60
CA GLY A 110 5.58 -10.40 1.55
C GLY A 110 4.29 -9.82 2.12
N MET A 111 4.23 -8.49 2.32
CA MET A 111 3.08 -7.80 2.89
C MET A 111 2.06 -7.37 1.84
N LEU A 112 2.43 -7.39 0.58
CA LEU A 112 1.59 -6.98 -0.55
C LEU A 112 1.79 -7.97 -1.69
N THR A 113 0.70 -8.62 -2.09
CA THR A 113 0.66 -9.52 -3.23
C THR A 113 -0.25 -8.94 -4.31
N ARG A 114 0.19 -8.99 -5.55
CA ARG A 114 -0.64 -8.58 -6.67
C ARG A 114 -0.81 -9.66 -7.74
#